data_b425ada5f6c16c3367413b73ca96f2da
#
_entry.id   b425ada5f6c16c3367413b73ca96f2da
#
_cell.length_a   1.000
_cell.length_b   1.000
_cell.length_c   1.000
_cell.angle_alpha   90.00
_cell.angle_beta   90.00
_cell.angle_gamma   90.00
#
_symmetry.space_group_name_H-M   'P 1'
#
loop_
_entity.id
_entity.type
_entity.pdbx_description
1 polymer ?
#
loop_
_entity_poly.entity_id
_entity_poly.type
_entity_poly.pdbx_seq_one_letter_code
_entity_poly.pdbx_strand_id
1 'polypeptide(L)'
;MNESDPGYRRFIFGDEDSVVRRWLRAGADGWRLDVADELPDDFVAGIHAAARAEKPSAVVIGEVWEDGSTKVAYGVRRKHILGGHCDGLMNYPLRSAILSYFSGGRAEDFVQSMETIRENYPPFAFYSAMNSLGTHDTPRILTLLGAGGERRDQSRDWRASFRLEGDALRMAKERLRSAALLLFCFPGSPTVYYGDEAGMEGFEDPFNRRPYPWGREDGELLEWFKQLGALRKDHPALRRGTIRYVAAEGPLLAFARADDGEELLCVCNAGDAPVTLPLPGKTASPLAGTPAISPLEEDGGVQITLPPRSGAALLMK
;
A
#
# COMPACT_ATOMS: atom_id res chain seq x y z
N MET A 1 29.19 0.19 6.52
CA MET A 1 29.23 1.34 7.43
C MET A 1 29.60 0.85 8.82
N ASN A 2 30.18 1.69 9.68
CA ASN A 2 30.44 1.30 11.07
C ASN A 2 29.50 2.08 12.00
N GLU A 3 28.34 1.52 12.29
CA GLU A 3 27.29 2.11 13.11
C GLU A 3 27.68 2.24 14.59
N SER A 4 28.79 1.60 14.98
CA SER A 4 29.34 1.71 16.32
C SER A 4 30.34 2.85 16.47
N ASP A 5 30.79 3.47 15.38
CA ASP A 5 31.74 4.59 15.42
C ASP A 5 31.09 5.84 16.04
N PRO A 6 31.68 6.39 17.13
CA PRO A 6 31.09 7.55 17.81
C PRO A 6 31.06 8.81 16.92
N GLY A 7 32.02 8.99 16.01
CA GLY A 7 32.08 10.12 15.08
C GLY A 7 30.94 10.02 14.06
N TYR A 8 30.70 8.81 13.51
CA TYR A 8 29.62 8.55 12.60
C TYR A 8 28.25 8.79 13.24
N ARG A 9 28.05 8.30 14.49
CA ARG A 9 26.81 8.55 15.26
C ARG A 9 26.57 10.03 15.50
N ARG A 10 27.60 10.78 15.90
CA ARG A 10 27.48 12.25 16.03
C ARG A 10 27.06 12.90 14.73
N PHE A 11 27.71 12.54 13.63
CA PHE A 11 27.39 13.08 12.30
C PHE A 11 25.94 12.80 11.87
N ILE A 12 25.45 11.56 12.08
CA ILE A 12 24.11 11.18 11.63
C ILE A 12 23.00 11.78 12.53
N PHE A 13 23.11 11.66 13.86
CA PHE A 13 22.02 12.05 14.76
C PHE A 13 22.46 12.71 16.09
N GLY A 14 23.72 12.59 16.49
CA GLY A 14 24.17 13.00 17.82
C GLY A 14 24.39 14.51 17.97
N ASP A 15 25.02 15.13 17.00
CA ASP A 15 25.37 16.56 17.05
C ASP A 15 24.16 17.45 16.74
N GLU A 16 24.22 18.69 17.18
CA GLU A 16 23.17 19.69 16.92
C GLU A 16 22.98 19.92 15.42
N ASP A 17 24.05 19.88 14.63
CA ASP A 17 24.03 20.04 13.15
C ASP A 17 24.12 18.68 12.43
N SER A 18 23.62 17.61 13.07
CA SER A 18 23.59 16.27 12.48
C SER A 18 22.67 16.19 11.26
N VAL A 19 22.91 15.20 10.41
CA VAL A 19 22.12 14.96 9.19
C VAL A 19 20.63 14.91 9.47
N VAL A 20 20.22 14.16 10.50
CA VAL A 20 18.81 14.00 10.88
C VAL A 20 18.17 15.35 11.20
N ARG A 21 18.82 16.18 12.02
CA ARG A 21 18.28 17.47 12.47
C ARG A 21 18.30 18.51 11.36
N ARG A 22 19.38 18.58 10.59
CA ARG A 22 19.54 19.54 9.49
C ARG A 22 18.42 19.47 8.47
N TRP A 23 18.05 18.27 8.02
CA TRP A 23 17.00 18.13 7.02
C TRP A 23 15.61 18.38 7.57
N LEU A 24 15.35 18.04 8.85
CA LEU A 24 14.10 18.41 9.52
C LEU A 24 13.96 19.93 9.63
N ARG A 25 15.02 20.67 9.98
CA ARG A 25 15.06 22.14 9.97
C ARG A 25 14.87 22.72 8.56
N ALA A 26 15.37 22.04 7.54
CA ALA A 26 15.18 22.43 6.15
C ALA A 26 13.76 22.16 5.61
N GLY A 27 12.88 21.52 6.41
CA GLY A 27 11.47 21.34 6.09
C GLY A 27 11.04 19.90 5.85
N ALA A 28 11.91 18.89 6.04
CA ALA A 28 11.50 17.51 6.01
C ALA A 28 10.51 17.20 7.16
N ASP A 29 9.58 16.25 6.93
CA ASP A 29 8.60 15.81 7.92
C ASP A 29 9.00 14.49 8.62
N GLY A 30 10.08 13.89 8.17
CA GLY A 30 10.54 12.63 8.73
C GLY A 30 11.63 11.97 7.89
N TRP A 31 11.86 10.70 8.17
CA TRP A 31 12.91 9.90 7.54
C TRP A 31 12.39 8.53 7.12
N ARG A 32 12.80 8.08 5.95
CA ARG A 32 12.75 6.66 5.55
C ARG A 32 14.14 6.09 5.68
N LEU A 33 14.28 5.05 6.48
CA LEU A 33 15.54 4.35 6.70
C LEU A 33 15.67 3.19 5.73
N ASP A 34 16.72 3.25 4.91
CA ASP A 34 17.10 2.21 3.98
C ASP A 34 17.62 0.99 4.73
N VAL A 35 17.21 -0.22 4.32
CA VAL A 35 17.66 -1.50 4.90
C VAL A 35 17.61 -1.47 6.43
N ALA A 36 16.50 -1.01 6.99
CA ALA A 36 16.39 -0.77 8.44
C ALA A 36 16.62 -2.03 9.28
N ASP A 37 16.35 -3.21 8.73
CA ASP A 37 16.53 -4.50 9.41
C ASP A 37 18.01 -4.89 9.57
N GLU A 38 18.91 -4.30 8.84
CA GLU A 38 20.36 -4.49 9.01
C GLU A 38 20.99 -3.49 9.98
N LEU A 39 20.30 -2.40 10.31
CA LEU A 39 20.79 -1.40 11.26
C LEU A 39 20.64 -1.90 12.71
N PRO A 40 21.62 -1.62 13.62
CA PRO A 40 21.48 -1.92 15.05
C PRO A 40 20.29 -1.16 15.66
N ASP A 41 19.55 -1.82 16.56
CA ASP A 41 18.37 -1.22 17.21
C ASP A 41 18.69 0.12 17.90
N ASP A 42 19.83 0.22 18.60
CA ASP A 42 20.25 1.45 19.29
C ASP A 42 20.61 2.59 18.30
N PHE A 43 21.05 2.26 17.08
CA PHE A 43 21.30 3.24 16.04
C PHE A 43 19.98 3.81 15.50
N VAL A 44 19.01 2.95 15.21
CA VAL A 44 17.66 3.36 14.78
C VAL A 44 16.97 4.17 15.89
N ALA A 45 17.07 3.74 17.15
CA ALA A 45 16.55 4.48 18.29
C ALA A 45 17.18 5.88 18.43
N GLY A 46 18.50 5.99 18.18
CA GLY A 46 19.19 7.27 18.17
C GLY A 46 18.68 8.23 17.10
N ILE A 47 18.43 7.74 15.88
CA ILE A 47 17.82 8.51 14.80
C ILE A 47 16.42 8.97 15.19
N HIS A 48 15.57 8.06 15.71
CA HIS A 48 14.21 8.38 16.12
C HIS A 48 14.20 9.44 17.23
N ALA A 49 15.03 9.27 18.27
CA ALA A 49 15.12 10.23 19.37
C ALA A 49 15.55 11.63 18.89
N ALA A 50 16.57 11.70 18.02
CA ALA A 50 17.04 12.96 17.45
C ALA A 50 15.96 13.63 16.58
N ALA A 51 15.25 12.85 15.77
CA ALA A 51 14.16 13.36 14.92
C ALA A 51 13.03 13.94 15.77
N ARG A 52 12.56 13.23 16.79
CA ARG A 52 11.50 13.68 17.68
C ARG A 52 11.89 14.87 18.55
N ALA A 53 13.15 14.95 18.96
CA ALA A 53 13.66 16.11 19.71
C ALA A 53 13.71 17.37 18.85
N GLU A 54 14.04 17.26 17.55
CA GLU A 54 14.07 18.38 16.63
C GLU A 54 12.66 18.80 16.18
N LYS A 55 11.82 17.81 15.84
CA LYS A 55 10.45 17.99 15.36
C LYS A 55 9.55 16.93 16.00
N PRO A 56 8.75 17.28 17.04
CA PRO A 56 7.90 16.31 17.74
C PRO A 56 6.94 15.51 16.87
N SER A 57 6.55 16.05 15.70
CA SER A 57 5.70 15.39 14.71
C SER A 57 6.48 14.60 13.66
N ALA A 58 7.82 14.57 13.71
CA ALA A 58 8.62 13.83 12.73
C ALA A 58 8.29 12.34 12.74
N VAL A 59 8.27 11.72 11.55
CA VAL A 59 7.96 10.30 11.37
C VAL A 59 9.20 9.56 10.91
N VAL A 60 9.46 8.38 11.47
CA VAL A 60 10.53 7.48 11.04
C VAL A 60 9.91 6.19 10.49
N ILE A 61 10.11 5.95 9.19
CA ILE A 61 9.64 4.75 8.49
C ILE A 61 10.84 3.86 8.19
N GLY A 62 10.74 2.59 8.56
CA GLY A 62 11.77 1.60 8.26
C GLY A 62 11.46 0.80 6.99
N GLU A 63 12.48 0.50 6.20
CA GLU A 63 12.36 -0.51 5.16
C GLU A 63 12.63 -1.90 5.76
N VAL A 64 11.58 -2.72 5.77
CA VAL A 64 11.61 -4.14 6.13
C VAL A 64 10.68 -4.87 5.17
N TRP A 65 11.18 -5.92 4.53
CA TRP A 65 10.43 -6.59 3.45
C TRP A 65 9.41 -7.62 3.94
N GLU A 66 9.57 -8.12 5.15
CA GLU A 66 8.73 -9.14 5.77
C GLU A 66 7.93 -8.56 6.95
N ASP A 67 7.33 -9.45 7.74
CA ASP A 67 6.73 -9.10 9.02
C ASP A 67 7.81 -8.57 10.00
N GLY A 68 7.79 -7.27 10.25
CA GLY A 68 8.77 -6.61 11.12
C GLY A 68 8.67 -6.97 12.60
N SER A 69 7.57 -7.62 13.03
CA SER A 69 7.38 -8.04 14.42
C SER A 69 8.23 -9.26 14.79
N THR A 70 8.54 -10.09 13.80
CA THR A 70 9.29 -11.34 13.96
C THR A 70 10.67 -11.32 13.34
N LYS A 71 11.04 -10.20 12.70
CA LYS A 71 12.30 -10.08 11.96
C LYS A 71 13.52 -10.35 12.85
N VAL A 72 14.37 -11.27 12.40
CA VAL A 72 15.69 -11.54 12.98
C VAL A 72 16.74 -11.21 11.94
N ALA A 73 17.70 -10.36 12.32
CA ALA A 73 18.87 -10.07 11.50
C ALA A 73 20.13 -10.15 12.37
N TYR A 74 21.20 -10.78 11.85
CA TYR A 74 22.44 -11.04 12.58
C TYR A 74 22.24 -11.75 13.93
N GLY A 75 21.26 -12.67 14.01
CA GLY A 75 20.94 -13.41 15.23
C GLY A 75 20.20 -12.62 16.32
N VAL A 76 19.80 -11.37 16.03
CA VAL A 76 19.07 -10.49 16.95
C VAL A 76 17.65 -10.25 16.43
N ARG A 77 16.63 -10.50 17.26
CA ARG A 77 15.25 -10.10 16.97
C ARG A 77 15.16 -8.58 17.05
N ARG A 78 14.71 -7.96 15.96
CA ARG A 78 14.63 -6.51 15.82
C ARG A 78 13.43 -5.92 16.55
N LYS A 79 13.55 -4.66 16.95
CA LYS A 79 12.54 -3.94 17.75
C LYS A 79 11.83 -2.84 16.96
N HIS A 80 11.78 -2.96 15.63
CA HIS A 80 11.35 -1.88 14.73
C HIS A 80 10.06 -1.18 15.16
N ILE A 81 9.06 -1.95 15.61
CA ILE A 81 7.69 -1.47 15.89
C ILE A 81 7.31 -1.58 17.38
N LEU A 82 8.28 -1.70 18.28
CA LEU A 82 8.00 -1.77 19.73
C LEU A 82 7.98 -0.39 20.42
N GLY A 83 8.05 0.69 19.64
CA GLY A 83 8.16 2.07 20.13
C GLY A 83 9.60 2.56 20.24
N GLY A 84 9.82 3.85 19.93
CA GLY A 84 11.14 4.48 20.03
C GLY A 84 12.15 4.11 18.93
N HIS A 85 11.72 3.41 17.89
CA HIS A 85 12.53 3.02 16.73
C HIS A 85 11.90 3.53 15.42
N CYS A 86 10.93 2.81 14.88
CA CYS A 86 10.14 3.25 13.73
C CYS A 86 8.70 3.51 14.14
N ASP A 87 8.08 4.52 13.54
CA ASP A 87 6.65 4.81 13.70
C ASP A 87 5.81 3.92 12.78
N GLY A 88 6.39 3.42 11.70
CA GLY A 88 5.80 2.48 10.75
C GLY A 88 6.86 1.84 9.88
N LEU A 89 6.45 0.88 9.07
CA LEU A 89 7.30 0.18 8.10
C LEU A 89 6.74 0.31 6.69
N MET A 90 7.61 0.15 5.68
CA MET A 90 7.16 -0.10 4.31
C MET A 90 6.41 -1.43 4.27
N ASN A 91 5.15 -1.40 3.83
CA ASN A 91 4.22 -2.53 3.95
C ASN A 91 4.33 -3.49 2.76
N TYR A 92 5.48 -4.14 2.62
CA TYR A 92 5.67 -5.18 1.59
C TYR A 92 4.74 -6.38 1.77
N PRO A 93 4.36 -6.80 3.00
CA PRO A 93 3.34 -7.82 3.19
C PRO A 93 2.01 -7.46 2.52
N LEU A 94 1.50 -6.23 2.66
CA LEU A 94 0.29 -5.78 1.98
C LEU A 94 0.47 -5.78 0.45
N ARG A 95 1.60 -5.29 -0.05
CA ARG A 95 1.92 -5.33 -1.49
C ARG A 95 1.82 -6.76 -2.03
N SER A 96 2.43 -7.70 -1.33
CA SER A 96 2.43 -9.12 -1.72
C SER A 96 1.03 -9.72 -1.70
N ALA A 97 0.23 -9.40 -0.68
CA ALA A 97 -1.16 -9.85 -0.56
C ALA A 97 -2.04 -9.28 -1.68
N ILE A 98 -1.90 -7.98 -2.02
CA ILE A 98 -2.62 -7.34 -3.13
C ILE A 98 -2.24 -7.99 -4.47
N LEU A 99 -0.94 -8.17 -4.73
CA LEU A 99 -0.46 -8.82 -5.96
C LEU A 99 -0.98 -10.24 -6.09
N SER A 100 -0.89 -11.03 -5.04
CA SER A 100 -1.41 -12.40 -5.02
C SER A 100 -2.90 -12.41 -5.33
N TYR A 101 -3.69 -11.58 -4.65
CA TYR A 101 -5.14 -11.52 -4.82
C TYR A 101 -5.54 -11.17 -6.26
N PHE A 102 -4.98 -10.11 -6.84
CA PHE A 102 -5.29 -9.72 -8.23
C PHE A 102 -4.60 -10.56 -9.31
N SER A 103 -3.75 -11.51 -8.92
CA SER A 103 -3.14 -12.50 -9.82
C SER A 103 -3.82 -13.88 -9.76
N GLY A 104 -5.04 -13.97 -9.22
CA GLY A 104 -5.83 -15.20 -9.14
C GLY A 104 -5.82 -15.87 -7.76
N GLY A 105 -5.29 -15.20 -6.75
CA GLY A 105 -5.38 -15.63 -5.35
C GLY A 105 -6.79 -15.40 -4.77
N ARG A 106 -6.99 -15.89 -3.57
CA ARG A 106 -8.29 -15.84 -2.88
C ARG A 106 -8.36 -14.67 -1.89
N ALA A 107 -9.55 -14.12 -1.70
CA ALA A 107 -9.79 -13.06 -0.72
C ALA A 107 -9.52 -13.53 0.73
N GLU A 108 -9.80 -14.80 1.02
CA GLU A 108 -9.53 -15.39 2.33
C GLU A 108 -8.02 -15.37 2.67
N ASP A 109 -7.16 -15.65 1.70
CA ASP A 109 -5.70 -15.63 1.89
C ASP A 109 -5.20 -14.18 2.13
N PHE A 110 -5.80 -13.21 1.43
CA PHE A 110 -5.55 -11.79 1.68
C PHE A 110 -5.92 -11.40 3.11
N VAL A 111 -7.13 -11.77 3.55
CA VAL A 111 -7.62 -11.46 4.91
C VAL A 111 -6.73 -12.13 5.95
N GLN A 112 -6.42 -13.42 5.80
CA GLN A 112 -5.54 -14.13 6.74
C GLN A 112 -4.17 -13.45 6.87
N SER A 113 -3.57 -13.08 5.74
CA SER A 113 -2.27 -12.41 5.73
C SER A 113 -2.33 -11.06 6.46
N MET A 114 -3.35 -10.26 6.20
CA MET A 114 -3.48 -8.92 6.79
C MET A 114 -3.92 -8.95 8.26
N GLU A 115 -4.74 -9.90 8.66
CA GLU A 115 -5.09 -10.10 10.08
C GLU A 115 -3.88 -10.57 10.87
N THR A 116 -3.04 -11.44 10.32
CA THR A 116 -1.77 -11.83 10.95
C THR A 116 -0.90 -10.60 11.23
N ILE A 117 -0.75 -9.70 10.26
CA ILE A 117 0.02 -8.45 10.46
C ILE A 117 -0.68 -7.55 11.48
N ARG A 118 -2.02 -7.41 11.44
CA ARG A 118 -2.78 -6.58 12.36
C ARG A 118 -2.67 -7.06 13.81
N GLU A 119 -2.66 -8.37 14.03
CA GLU A 119 -2.48 -9.00 15.35
C GLU A 119 -1.04 -8.87 15.87
N ASN A 120 -0.06 -8.97 14.98
CA ASN A 120 1.35 -8.89 15.34
C ASN A 120 1.85 -7.46 15.59
N TYR A 121 1.21 -6.44 14.97
CA TYR A 121 1.65 -5.05 15.05
C TYR A 121 0.90 -4.27 16.13
N PRO A 122 1.60 -3.42 16.90
CA PRO A 122 0.92 -2.41 17.69
C PRO A 122 0.04 -1.52 16.78
N PRO A 123 -1.13 -1.06 17.24
CA PRO A 123 -2.05 -0.26 16.41
C PRO A 123 -1.36 0.93 15.73
N PHE A 124 -0.49 1.65 16.42
CA PHE A 124 0.21 2.78 15.84
C PHE A 124 1.03 2.38 14.60
N ALA A 125 1.73 1.25 14.60
CA ALA A 125 2.56 0.80 13.50
C ALA A 125 1.71 0.25 12.33
N PHE A 126 0.61 -0.44 12.63
CA PHE A 126 -0.32 -0.93 11.60
C PHE A 126 -1.01 0.21 10.85
N TYR A 127 -1.51 1.21 11.58
CA TYR A 127 -2.25 2.33 10.99
C TYR A 127 -1.35 3.44 10.40
N SER A 128 -0.04 3.41 10.63
CA SER A 128 0.94 4.31 10.00
C SER A 128 1.86 3.63 8.99
N ALA A 129 1.60 2.36 8.66
CA ALA A 129 2.39 1.63 7.68
C ALA A 129 2.39 2.34 6.31
N MET A 130 3.53 2.37 5.64
CA MET A 130 3.71 2.96 4.31
C MET A 130 3.31 1.92 3.25
N ASN A 131 2.09 2.04 2.75
CA ASN A 131 1.53 1.10 1.77
C ASN A 131 1.93 1.48 0.35
N SER A 132 2.47 0.55 -0.43
CA SER A 132 2.84 0.78 -1.83
C SER A 132 2.54 -0.43 -2.71
N LEU A 133 2.22 -0.20 -3.98
CA LEU A 133 2.13 -1.25 -5.01
C LEU A 133 3.46 -1.43 -5.74
N GLY A 134 4.19 -0.36 -5.95
CA GLY A 134 5.50 -0.32 -6.60
C GLY A 134 6.53 0.43 -5.77
N THR A 135 7.81 0.08 -5.95
CA THR A 135 8.96 0.78 -5.40
C THR A 135 10.09 0.77 -6.42
N HIS A 136 11.17 1.52 -6.13
CA HIS A 136 12.38 1.51 -6.97
C HIS A 136 13.11 0.14 -6.98
N ASP A 137 12.79 -0.77 -6.06
CA ASP A 137 13.41 -2.10 -5.95
C ASP A 137 12.54 -3.22 -6.52
N THR A 138 11.34 -2.89 -7.00
CA THR A 138 10.41 -3.89 -7.51
C THR A 138 10.03 -3.60 -8.97
N PRO A 139 9.66 -4.61 -9.76
CA PRO A 139 9.06 -4.37 -11.08
C PRO A 139 7.81 -3.49 -10.97
N ARG A 140 7.51 -2.74 -12.03
CA ARG A 140 6.32 -1.91 -12.14
C ARG A 140 5.06 -2.72 -11.96
N ILE A 141 4.12 -2.21 -11.18
CA ILE A 141 2.89 -2.92 -10.85
C ILE A 141 2.07 -3.29 -12.10
N LEU A 142 1.96 -2.38 -13.07
CA LEU A 142 1.24 -2.64 -14.31
C LEU A 142 1.84 -3.83 -15.07
N THR A 143 3.19 -3.91 -15.13
CA THR A 143 3.90 -5.03 -15.75
C THR A 143 3.60 -6.35 -15.03
N LEU A 144 3.66 -6.37 -13.69
CA LEU A 144 3.40 -7.59 -12.92
C LEU A 144 1.98 -8.13 -13.12
N LEU A 145 0.98 -7.23 -13.11
CA LEU A 145 -0.43 -7.59 -13.25
C LEU A 145 -0.80 -8.08 -14.67
N GLY A 146 -0.03 -7.67 -15.68
CA GLY A 146 -0.30 -8.04 -17.08
C GLY A 146 0.62 -9.12 -17.65
N ALA A 147 1.87 -9.21 -17.20
CA ALA A 147 2.85 -10.17 -17.72
C ALA A 147 2.77 -11.55 -17.06
N GLY A 148 1.95 -11.73 -16.03
CA GLY A 148 1.87 -12.99 -15.28
C GLY A 148 3.09 -13.23 -14.37
N GLY A 149 3.62 -12.17 -13.76
CA GLY A 149 4.71 -12.21 -12.79
C GLY A 149 6.01 -11.54 -13.27
N GLU A 150 7.10 -11.83 -12.58
CA GLU A 150 8.40 -11.17 -12.79
C GLU A 150 9.15 -11.63 -14.06
N ARG A 151 8.75 -12.76 -14.65
CA ARG A 151 9.33 -13.33 -15.88
C ARG A 151 10.86 -13.42 -15.85
N ARG A 152 11.41 -13.85 -14.73
CA ARG A 152 12.86 -14.09 -14.58
C ARG A 152 13.39 -15.19 -15.48
N ASP A 153 12.50 -16.01 -16.04
CA ASP A 153 12.76 -17.01 -17.07
C ASP A 153 13.16 -16.41 -18.43
N GLN A 154 12.89 -15.11 -18.66
CA GLN A 154 13.18 -14.42 -19.91
C GLN A 154 14.54 -13.72 -19.90
N SER A 155 15.11 -13.49 -21.09
CA SER A 155 16.37 -12.77 -21.22
C SER A 155 16.27 -11.32 -20.77
N ARG A 156 17.40 -10.71 -20.44
CA ARG A 156 17.47 -9.29 -20.07
C ARG A 156 16.97 -8.39 -21.20
N ASP A 157 17.33 -8.69 -22.45
CA ASP A 157 16.94 -7.89 -23.62
C ASP A 157 15.43 -7.97 -23.86
N TRP A 158 14.83 -9.15 -23.67
CA TRP A 158 13.39 -9.31 -23.73
C TRP A 158 12.70 -8.46 -22.66
N ARG A 159 13.15 -8.53 -21.39
CA ARG A 159 12.59 -7.71 -20.29
C ARG A 159 12.78 -6.21 -20.50
N ALA A 160 13.87 -5.80 -21.13
CA ALA A 160 14.13 -4.40 -21.47
C ALA A 160 13.15 -3.83 -22.50
N SER A 161 12.79 -4.66 -23.49
CA SER A 161 11.92 -4.25 -24.61
C SER A 161 10.44 -4.57 -24.41
N PHE A 162 10.09 -5.41 -23.43
CA PHE A 162 8.73 -5.87 -23.19
C PHE A 162 7.75 -4.70 -22.99
N ARG A 163 6.58 -4.83 -23.64
CA ARG A 163 5.42 -3.96 -23.44
C ARG A 163 4.17 -4.80 -23.43
N LEU A 164 3.21 -4.37 -22.62
CA LEU A 164 1.86 -4.93 -22.63
C LEU A 164 1.08 -4.34 -23.80
N GLU A 165 0.32 -5.19 -24.49
CA GLU A 165 -0.50 -4.78 -25.63
C GLU A 165 -1.88 -5.47 -25.58
N GLY A 166 -2.84 -4.93 -26.31
CA GLY A 166 -4.16 -5.51 -26.51
C GLY A 166 -4.89 -5.85 -25.19
N ASP A 167 -5.41 -7.06 -25.11
CA ASP A 167 -6.16 -7.55 -23.94
C ASP A 167 -5.32 -7.65 -22.67
N ALA A 168 -4.04 -7.97 -22.78
CA ALA A 168 -3.14 -8.04 -21.61
C ALA A 168 -2.99 -6.65 -20.96
N LEU A 169 -2.80 -5.61 -21.74
CA LEU A 169 -2.74 -4.23 -21.24
C LEU A 169 -4.08 -3.79 -20.63
N ARG A 170 -5.20 -4.08 -21.30
CA ARG A 170 -6.53 -3.76 -20.80
C ARG A 170 -6.78 -4.42 -19.43
N MET A 171 -6.56 -5.73 -19.32
CA MET A 171 -6.73 -6.48 -18.06
C MET A 171 -5.79 -5.98 -16.96
N ALA A 172 -4.53 -5.65 -17.31
CA ALA A 172 -3.58 -5.10 -16.35
C ALA A 172 -4.05 -3.76 -15.77
N LYS A 173 -4.61 -2.87 -16.61
CA LYS A 173 -5.18 -1.58 -16.17
C LYS A 173 -6.41 -1.78 -15.28
N GLU A 174 -7.33 -2.71 -15.63
CA GLU A 174 -8.49 -3.03 -14.81
C GLU A 174 -8.05 -3.50 -13.42
N ARG A 175 -7.10 -4.44 -13.35
CA ARG A 175 -6.51 -4.93 -12.09
C ARG A 175 -5.79 -3.82 -11.32
N LEU A 176 -5.01 -2.97 -11.99
CA LEU A 176 -4.30 -1.86 -11.36
C LEU A 176 -5.27 -0.84 -10.75
N ARG A 177 -6.36 -0.51 -11.43
CA ARG A 177 -7.39 0.39 -10.87
C ARG A 177 -7.99 -0.17 -9.59
N SER A 178 -8.29 -1.48 -9.55
CA SER A 178 -8.85 -2.15 -8.38
C SER A 178 -7.81 -2.30 -7.26
N ALA A 179 -6.57 -2.62 -7.59
CA ALA A 179 -5.47 -2.68 -6.63
C ALA A 179 -5.15 -1.31 -5.99
N ALA A 180 -5.18 -0.25 -6.79
CA ALA A 180 -5.03 1.12 -6.30
C ALA A 180 -6.18 1.52 -5.38
N LEU A 181 -7.44 1.20 -5.74
CA LEU A 181 -8.58 1.44 -4.85
C LEU A 181 -8.39 0.75 -3.50
N LEU A 182 -8.05 -0.54 -3.52
CA LEU A 182 -7.79 -1.31 -2.30
C LEU A 182 -6.67 -0.65 -1.47
N LEU A 183 -5.54 -0.28 -2.11
CA LEU A 183 -4.43 0.40 -1.45
C LEU A 183 -4.86 1.69 -0.75
N PHE A 184 -5.64 2.54 -1.43
CA PHE A 184 -6.08 3.83 -0.89
C PHE A 184 -7.15 3.71 0.19
N CYS A 185 -7.95 2.62 0.19
CA CYS A 185 -8.96 2.35 1.21
C CYS A 185 -8.39 1.59 2.42
N PHE A 186 -7.28 0.86 2.28
CA PHE A 186 -6.70 0.08 3.37
C PHE A 186 -6.07 0.96 4.47
N PRO A 187 -6.01 0.50 5.75
CA PRO A 187 -5.27 1.19 6.82
C PRO A 187 -3.81 1.42 6.47
N GLY A 188 -3.25 2.55 6.89
CA GLY A 188 -1.89 2.97 6.58
C GLY A 188 -1.86 4.16 5.62
N SER A 189 -0.69 4.53 5.11
CA SER A 189 -0.48 5.66 4.20
C SER A 189 -0.21 5.17 2.79
N PRO A 190 -1.14 5.36 1.82
CA PRO A 190 -0.89 4.98 0.43
C PRO A 190 0.25 5.81 -0.14
N THR A 191 1.17 5.12 -0.76
CA THR A 191 2.36 5.69 -1.41
C THR A 191 2.39 5.25 -2.87
N VAL A 192 2.49 6.20 -3.77
CA VAL A 192 2.57 5.96 -5.21
C VAL A 192 4.02 6.06 -5.65
N TYR A 193 4.57 4.98 -6.20
CA TYR A 193 5.86 5.06 -6.88
C TYR A 193 5.68 5.81 -8.18
N TYR A 194 6.49 6.84 -8.42
CA TYR A 194 6.33 7.73 -9.58
C TYR A 194 6.13 6.95 -10.88
N GLY A 195 5.10 7.33 -11.64
CA GLY A 195 4.79 6.74 -12.92
C GLY A 195 3.87 5.51 -12.88
N ASP A 196 3.58 4.91 -11.70
CA ASP A 196 2.55 3.87 -11.61
C ASP A 196 1.17 4.47 -11.95
N GLU A 197 0.93 5.73 -11.54
CA GLU A 197 -0.25 6.52 -11.89
C GLU A 197 -0.30 6.93 -13.37
N ALA A 198 0.86 6.94 -14.03
CA ALA A 198 0.99 7.28 -15.45
C ALA A 198 1.03 6.06 -16.37
N GLY A 199 0.85 4.85 -15.83
CA GLY A 199 0.87 3.62 -16.60
C GLY A 199 2.26 3.16 -17.04
N MET A 200 3.32 3.55 -16.32
CA MET A 200 4.66 3.11 -16.64
C MET A 200 4.84 1.61 -16.47
N GLU A 201 5.55 1.02 -17.42
CA GLU A 201 5.94 -0.38 -17.44
C GLU A 201 7.44 -0.58 -17.23
N GLY A 202 7.82 -1.73 -16.71
CA GLY A 202 9.20 -2.17 -16.57
C GLY A 202 9.33 -3.32 -15.58
N PHE A 203 10.19 -4.28 -15.91
CA PHE A 203 10.62 -5.30 -14.96
C PHE A 203 11.58 -4.67 -13.93
N GLU A 204 12.35 -5.49 -13.22
CA GLU A 204 13.29 -5.03 -12.17
C GLU A 204 14.33 -4.00 -12.68
N ASP A 205 15.08 -3.45 -11.76
CA ASP A 205 16.16 -2.48 -12.03
C ASP A 205 17.10 -2.95 -13.18
N PRO A 206 17.37 -2.07 -14.17
CA PRO A 206 17.04 -0.65 -14.24
C PRO A 206 15.71 -0.33 -14.95
N PHE A 207 14.94 -1.32 -15.39
CA PHE A 207 13.81 -1.15 -16.29
C PHE A 207 12.59 -0.51 -15.60
N ASN A 208 12.46 -0.64 -14.29
CA ASN A 208 11.45 0.03 -13.46
C ASN A 208 11.76 1.51 -13.16
N ARG A 209 13.00 1.98 -13.43
CA ARG A 209 13.48 3.33 -13.08
C ARG A 209 13.57 4.26 -14.30
N ARG A 210 12.78 4.04 -15.34
CA ARG A 210 12.73 4.89 -16.52
C ARG A 210 12.27 6.31 -16.17
N PRO A 211 12.68 7.33 -16.96
CA PRO A 211 12.17 8.69 -16.81
C PRO A 211 10.64 8.76 -16.89
N TYR A 212 10.06 9.70 -16.15
CA TYR A 212 8.61 9.93 -16.19
C TYR A 212 8.17 10.34 -17.62
N PRO A 213 7.04 9.82 -18.12
CA PRO A 213 6.61 9.99 -19.51
C PRO A 213 5.86 11.31 -19.71
N TRP A 214 6.46 12.45 -19.39
CA TRP A 214 5.84 13.78 -19.49
C TRP A 214 5.12 14.00 -20.83
N GLY A 215 3.82 14.35 -20.75
CA GLY A 215 2.95 14.58 -21.91
C GLY A 215 2.52 13.31 -22.66
N ARG A 216 2.81 12.13 -22.10
CA ARG A 216 2.43 10.81 -22.66
C ARG A 216 1.91 9.87 -21.56
N GLU A 217 1.42 10.46 -20.47
CA GLU A 217 0.84 9.73 -19.35
C GLU A 217 -0.44 8.99 -19.79
N ASP A 218 -0.73 7.88 -19.15
CA ASP A 218 -2.06 7.26 -19.27
C ASP A 218 -3.08 8.14 -18.53
N GLY A 219 -3.86 8.91 -19.28
CA GLY A 219 -4.79 9.89 -18.73
C GLY A 219 -5.89 9.27 -17.86
N GLU A 220 -6.34 8.03 -18.18
CA GLU A 220 -7.38 7.35 -17.40
C GLU A 220 -6.84 6.88 -16.04
N LEU A 221 -5.64 6.32 -16.01
CA LEU A 221 -4.99 5.93 -14.76
C LEU A 221 -4.66 7.15 -13.93
N LEU A 222 -4.08 8.19 -14.53
CA LEU A 222 -3.73 9.42 -13.81
C LEU A 222 -4.94 10.06 -13.13
N GLU A 223 -6.08 10.15 -13.86
CA GLU A 223 -7.31 10.69 -13.29
C GLU A 223 -7.87 9.79 -12.18
N TRP A 224 -7.78 8.47 -12.35
CA TRP A 224 -8.19 7.53 -11.32
C TRP A 224 -7.40 7.70 -10.02
N PHE A 225 -6.07 7.81 -10.09
CA PHE A 225 -5.24 8.04 -8.91
C PHE A 225 -5.53 9.39 -8.24
N LYS A 226 -5.84 10.44 -9.01
CA LYS A 226 -6.31 11.73 -8.46
C LYS A 226 -7.62 11.58 -7.71
N GLN A 227 -8.60 10.86 -8.27
CA GLN A 227 -9.89 10.58 -7.63
C GLN A 227 -9.70 9.81 -6.31
N LEU A 228 -8.83 8.81 -6.29
CA LEU A 228 -8.51 8.07 -5.06
C LEU A 228 -7.83 8.94 -4.02
N GLY A 229 -6.95 9.85 -4.42
CA GLY A 229 -6.33 10.84 -3.54
C GLY A 229 -7.35 11.79 -2.92
N ALA A 230 -8.30 12.29 -3.72
CA ALA A 230 -9.41 13.12 -3.25
C ALA A 230 -10.32 12.34 -2.30
N LEU A 231 -10.75 11.12 -2.69
CA LEU A 231 -11.55 10.23 -1.85
C LEU A 231 -10.93 10.07 -0.45
N ARG A 232 -9.64 9.76 -0.39
CA ARG A 232 -8.97 9.58 0.90
C ARG A 232 -8.86 10.87 1.71
N LYS A 233 -8.65 12.01 1.05
CA LYS A 233 -8.60 13.32 1.68
C LYS A 233 -9.94 13.72 2.28
N ASP A 234 -11.02 13.45 1.57
CA ASP A 234 -12.36 13.90 1.93
C ASP A 234 -13.02 13.02 3.00
N HIS A 235 -12.59 11.76 3.14
CA HIS A 235 -13.18 10.80 4.06
C HIS A 235 -12.25 10.46 5.24
N PRO A 236 -12.51 10.97 6.46
CA PRO A 236 -11.74 10.67 7.68
C PRO A 236 -11.65 9.17 7.98
N ALA A 237 -12.72 8.40 7.74
CA ALA A 237 -12.72 6.95 7.95
C ALA A 237 -11.60 6.23 7.18
N LEU A 238 -11.22 6.68 5.98
CA LEU A 238 -10.10 6.10 5.24
C LEU A 238 -8.74 6.43 5.84
N ARG A 239 -8.61 7.59 6.52
CA ARG A 239 -7.33 8.05 7.09
C ARG A 239 -7.05 7.46 8.46
N ARG A 240 -8.05 7.43 9.36
CA ARG A 240 -7.90 7.06 10.77
C ARG A 240 -8.93 6.04 11.28
N GLY A 241 -9.89 5.65 10.43
CA GLY A 241 -10.93 4.70 10.81
C GLY A 241 -10.40 3.29 11.06
N THR A 242 -11.15 2.53 11.82
CA THR A 242 -10.93 1.10 12.03
C THR A 242 -11.20 0.32 10.75
N ILE A 243 -10.78 -0.95 10.70
CA ILE A 243 -11.09 -1.89 9.62
C ILE A 243 -11.91 -3.06 10.16
N ARG A 244 -12.91 -3.49 9.39
CA ARG A 244 -13.70 -4.70 9.63
C ARG A 244 -14.00 -5.38 8.30
N TYR A 245 -13.62 -6.64 8.17
CA TYR A 245 -13.96 -7.41 6.99
C TYR A 245 -15.44 -7.75 6.98
N VAL A 246 -16.07 -7.60 5.82
CA VAL A 246 -17.51 -7.83 5.58
C VAL A 246 -17.73 -9.12 4.81
N ALA A 247 -16.90 -9.36 3.79
CA ALA A 247 -16.89 -10.59 3.03
C ALA A 247 -15.48 -10.90 2.52
N ALA A 248 -15.13 -12.17 2.51
CA ALA A 248 -13.93 -12.70 1.86
C ALA A 248 -14.27 -14.09 1.36
N GLU A 249 -14.53 -14.22 0.05
CA GLU A 249 -14.95 -15.48 -0.56
C GLU A 249 -14.49 -15.54 -2.02
N GLY A 250 -13.50 -16.38 -2.27
CA GLY A 250 -12.91 -16.52 -3.61
C GLY A 250 -12.43 -15.19 -4.18
N PRO A 251 -13.02 -14.68 -5.28
CA PRO A 251 -12.63 -13.40 -5.87
C PRO A 251 -13.26 -12.18 -5.20
N LEU A 252 -14.20 -12.34 -4.27
CA LEU A 252 -14.88 -11.24 -3.59
C LEU A 252 -14.17 -10.90 -2.28
N LEU A 253 -13.68 -9.67 -2.17
CA LEU A 253 -13.17 -9.07 -0.95
C LEU A 253 -13.97 -7.82 -0.62
N ALA A 254 -14.50 -7.73 0.61
CA ALA A 254 -15.16 -6.53 1.10
C ALA A 254 -14.74 -6.22 2.54
N PHE A 255 -14.40 -4.95 2.80
CA PHE A 255 -14.12 -4.48 4.15
C PHE A 255 -14.67 -3.07 4.37
N ALA A 256 -15.11 -2.81 5.59
CA ALA A 256 -15.57 -1.51 6.02
C ALA A 256 -14.46 -0.74 6.74
N ARG A 257 -14.44 0.57 6.54
CA ARG A 257 -13.66 1.55 7.29
C ARG A 257 -14.63 2.45 8.03
N ALA A 258 -14.45 2.62 9.33
CA ALA A 258 -15.38 3.41 10.15
C ALA A 258 -14.67 4.38 11.10
N ASP A 259 -15.17 5.63 11.16
CA ASP A 259 -14.71 6.71 12.04
C ASP A 259 -15.85 7.71 12.31
N ASP A 260 -16.15 8.00 13.57
CA ASP A 260 -17.07 9.05 14.04
C ASP A 260 -18.39 9.18 13.24
N GLY A 261 -19.09 8.05 13.02
CA GLY A 261 -20.39 8.04 12.33
C GLY A 261 -20.31 7.96 10.81
N GLU A 262 -19.11 7.93 10.24
CA GLU A 262 -18.87 7.65 8.84
C GLU A 262 -18.48 6.18 8.66
N GLU A 263 -19.13 5.45 7.77
CA GLU A 263 -18.75 4.09 7.36
C GLU A 263 -18.60 4.02 5.84
N LEU A 264 -17.42 3.64 5.37
CA LEU A 264 -17.17 3.36 3.96
C LEU A 264 -16.92 1.88 3.76
N LEU A 265 -17.50 1.33 2.70
CA LEU A 265 -17.28 -0.04 2.24
C LEU A 265 -16.40 -0.03 1.01
N CYS A 266 -15.27 -0.72 1.07
CA CYS A 266 -14.45 -1.07 -0.09
C CYS A 266 -14.81 -2.48 -0.52
N VAL A 267 -15.17 -2.67 -1.79
CA VAL A 267 -15.48 -3.98 -2.38
C VAL A 267 -14.62 -4.17 -3.61
N CYS A 268 -14.00 -5.34 -3.73
CA CYS A 268 -13.15 -5.72 -4.87
C CYS A 268 -13.56 -7.08 -5.42
N ASN A 269 -13.52 -7.20 -6.74
CA ASN A 269 -13.66 -8.42 -7.49
C ASN A 269 -12.38 -8.68 -8.29
N ALA A 270 -11.57 -9.64 -7.86
CA ALA A 270 -10.36 -10.02 -8.59
C ALA A 270 -10.61 -11.05 -9.71
N GLY A 271 -11.83 -11.59 -9.80
CA GLY A 271 -12.20 -12.65 -10.75
C GLY A 271 -12.58 -12.17 -12.14
N ASP A 272 -12.78 -13.14 -13.03
CA ASP A 272 -13.16 -12.93 -14.42
C ASP A 272 -14.69 -13.03 -14.67
N ALA A 273 -15.49 -13.21 -13.61
CA ALA A 273 -16.95 -13.20 -13.62
C ALA A 273 -17.49 -12.12 -12.66
N PRO A 274 -18.71 -11.61 -12.87
CA PRO A 274 -19.34 -10.71 -11.90
C PRO A 274 -19.50 -11.38 -10.54
N VAL A 275 -19.42 -10.58 -9.45
CA VAL A 275 -19.70 -11.01 -8.08
C VAL A 275 -20.77 -10.13 -7.46
N THR A 276 -21.51 -10.68 -6.51
CA THR A 276 -22.55 -9.96 -5.77
C THR A 276 -22.30 -9.99 -4.27
N LEU A 277 -22.62 -8.88 -3.60
CA LEU A 277 -22.56 -8.74 -2.15
C LEU A 277 -23.92 -8.22 -1.65
N PRO A 278 -24.72 -9.03 -0.97
CA PRO A 278 -25.94 -8.56 -0.31
C PRO A 278 -25.60 -7.80 0.98
N LEU A 279 -26.30 -6.70 1.22
CA LEU A 279 -26.18 -5.84 2.40
C LEU A 279 -27.57 -5.60 3.00
N PRO A 280 -28.12 -6.54 3.77
CA PRO A 280 -29.45 -6.43 4.39
C PRO A 280 -29.53 -5.22 5.33
N GLY A 281 -30.64 -4.50 5.28
CA GLY A 281 -30.90 -3.35 6.15
C GLY A 281 -29.95 -2.16 5.96
N LYS A 282 -29.15 -2.14 4.91
CA LYS A 282 -28.20 -1.05 4.60
C LYS A 282 -28.55 -0.36 3.29
N THR A 283 -28.18 0.93 3.21
CA THR A 283 -28.15 1.64 1.93
C THR A 283 -26.71 2.03 1.61
N ALA A 284 -26.41 2.18 0.33
CA ALA A 284 -25.06 2.46 -0.14
C ALA A 284 -25.10 3.50 -1.28
N SER A 285 -24.15 4.41 -1.27
CA SER A 285 -23.94 5.40 -2.35
C SER A 285 -22.52 5.28 -2.89
N PRO A 286 -22.32 5.14 -4.22
CA PRO A 286 -20.99 4.99 -4.79
C PRO A 286 -20.18 6.29 -4.66
N LEU A 287 -18.93 6.16 -4.24
CA LEU A 287 -17.95 7.24 -4.14
C LEU A 287 -16.86 7.09 -5.22
N ALA A 288 -16.48 5.86 -5.52
CA ALA A 288 -15.51 5.53 -6.55
C ALA A 288 -15.84 4.16 -7.16
N GLY A 289 -15.49 3.96 -8.43
CA GLY A 289 -15.85 2.76 -9.20
C GLY A 289 -17.27 2.83 -9.76
N THR A 290 -17.67 1.76 -10.44
CA THR A 290 -18.97 1.67 -11.12
C THR A 290 -19.73 0.39 -10.75
N PRO A 291 -20.11 0.21 -9.46
CA PRO A 291 -20.92 -0.93 -9.05
C PRO A 291 -22.36 -0.76 -9.54
N ALA A 292 -23.03 -1.87 -9.82
CA ALA A 292 -24.50 -1.86 -9.91
C ALA A 292 -25.07 -2.06 -8.50
N ILE A 293 -26.05 -1.24 -8.13
CA ILE A 293 -26.73 -1.29 -6.83
C ILE A 293 -28.21 -1.52 -7.10
N SER A 294 -28.75 -2.60 -6.55
CA SER A 294 -30.17 -2.96 -6.64
C SER A 294 -30.78 -3.21 -5.26
N PRO A 295 -32.10 -2.95 -5.08
CA PRO A 295 -32.78 -3.27 -3.81
C PRO A 295 -32.76 -4.77 -3.54
N LEU A 296 -32.74 -5.15 -2.25
CA LEU A 296 -33.08 -6.50 -1.77
C LEU A 296 -34.57 -6.57 -1.45
N GLU A 297 -35.28 -7.58 -1.99
CA GLU A 297 -36.75 -7.68 -1.90
C GLU A 297 -37.24 -8.09 -0.52
N GLU A 298 -36.51 -9.00 0.17
CA GLU A 298 -37.05 -9.65 1.39
C GLU A 298 -36.67 -8.95 2.70
N ASP A 299 -35.45 -8.33 2.80
CA ASP A 299 -34.93 -7.83 4.09
C ASP A 299 -34.74 -6.30 4.13
N GLY A 300 -35.14 -5.61 3.09
CA GLY A 300 -34.74 -4.22 2.90
C GLY A 300 -33.21 -4.12 2.79
N GLY A 301 -32.71 -3.12 2.10
CA GLY A 301 -31.28 -2.99 1.90
C GLY A 301 -30.91 -3.07 0.41
N VAL A 302 -29.61 -3.31 0.12
CA VAL A 302 -29.13 -3.32 -1.26
C VAL A 302 -28.22 -4.50 -1.55
N GLN A 303 -28.20 -4.89 -2.82
CA GLN A 303 -27.21 -5.80 -3.39
C GLN A 303 -26.23 -5.01 -4.25
N ILE A 304 -24.94 -5.19 -3.97
CA ILE A 304 -23.85 -4.62 -4.77
C ILE A 304 -23.38 -5.67 -5.77
N THR A 305 -23.35 -5.33 -7.05
CA THR A 305 -22.79 -6.19 -8.11
C THR A 305 -21.59 -5.51 -8.73
N LEU A 306 -20.45 -6.19 -8.72
CA LEU A 306 -19.21 -5.75 -9.35
C LEU A 306 -18.94 -6.54 -10.63
N PRO A 307 -18.62 -5.87 -11.74
CA PRO A 307 -18.11 -6.55 -12.93
C PRO A 307 -16.77 -7.23 -12.66
N PRO A 308 -16.27 -8.05 -13.59
CA PRO A 308 -14.95 -8.67 -13.49
C PRO A 308 -13.84 -7.64 -13.27
N ARG A 309 -12.82 -8.01 -12.49
CA ARG A 309 -11.58 -7.26 -12.26
C ARG A 309 -11.82 -5.79 -11.88
N SER A 310 -12.81 -5.55 -11.04
CA SER A 310 -13.24 -4.21 -10.66
C SER A 310 -13.29 -4.01 -9.14
N GLY A 311 -13.41 -2.76 -8.74
CA GLY A 311 -13.59 -2.38 -7.34
C GLY A 311 -14.45 -1.13 -7.19
N ALA A 312 -15.04 -0.96 -6.02
CA ALA A 312 -15.81 0.21 -5.67
C ALA A 312 -15.60 0.61 -4.20
N ALA A 313 -15.65 1.91 -3.93
CA ALA A 313 -15.82 2.46 -2.60
C ALA A 313 -17.22 3.07 -2.49
N LEU A 314 -17.91 2.76 -1.38
CA LEU A 314 -19.27 3.18 -1.14
C LEU A 314 -19.41 3.82 0.24
N LEU A 315 -20.18 4.89 0.35
CA LEU A 315 -20.65 5.42 1.62
C LEU A 315 -21.86 4.61 2.10
N MET A 316 -21.79 4.08 3.30
CA MET A 316 -22.83 3.30 3.93
C MET A 316 -23.76 4.17 4.80
N LYS A 317 -25.06 3.85 4.77
CA LYS A 317 -26.07 4.52 5.61
C LYS A 317 -27.03 3.48 6.20
#